data_d3a5ab26bc430504a96303da722f5f9f
#
_entry.id   d3a5ab26bc430504a96303da722f5f9f
#
_cell.length_a   1.000
_cell.length_b   1.000
_cell.length_c   1.000
_cell.angle_alpha   90.00
_cell.angle_beta   90.00
_cell.angle_gamma   90.00
#
_symmetry.space_group_name_H-M   'P 1'
#
loop_
_entity.id
_entity.type
_entity.pdbx_description
1 polymer ?
#
loop_
_entity_poly.entity_id
_entity_poly.type
_entity_poly.pdbx_seq_one_letter_code
_entity_poly.pdbx_strand_id
1 'polypeptide(L)'
;MSSILCSSDVLKKTIALLRREMKEGQERVALWLTSSVVRSPATIVEVYEPEQVVDVDYFRIPPASMRTLMDHLRSTRRRIAAQIHTHPGRAYHSEVDAEWAIVRHVGALSLVLPRFAASTTPKNFLEEVMTYEYSHDGEWEHRPNFGADARVKVTS
;
A
#
# COMPACT_ATOMS: atom_id res chain seq x y z
N MET A 1 -0.94 -17.61 7.66
CA MET A 1 -1.44 -16.24 7.51
C MET A 1 -2.25 -16.11 6.25
N SER A 2 -3.37 -15.41 6.31
CA SER A 2 -4.23 -15.30 5.16
C SER A 2 -3.68 -14.30 4.15
N SER A 3 -3.91 -14.59 2.87
CA SER A 3 -3.56 -13.69 1.77
C SER A 3 -4.64 -12.66 1.55
N ILE A 4 -4.25 -11.59 0.85
CA ILE A 4 -5.14 -10.54 0.38
C ILE A 4 -5.31 -10.71 -1.12
N LEU A 5 -6.55 -10.72 -1.60
CA LEU A 5 -6.85 -10.84 -3.02
C LEU A 5 -6.95 -9.44 -3.63
N CYS A 6 -6.16 -9.22 -4.67
CA CYS A 6 -6.07 -7.95 -5.37
C CYS A 6 -6.33 -8.18 -6.86
N SER A 7 -7.37 -7.57 -7.41
CA SER A 7 -7.70 -7.72 -8.82
C SER A 7 -6.76 -6.91 -9.72
N SER A 8 -6.71 -7.28 -10.98
CA SER A 8 -5.98 -6.53 -12.00
C SER A 8 -6.46 -5.08 -12.09
N ASP A 9 -7.76 -4.84 -11.93
CA ASP A 9 -8.32 -3.48 -11.93
C ASP A 9 -7.84 -2.65 -10.74
N VAL A 10 -7.75 -3.26 -9.56
CA VAL A 10 -7.17 -2.59 -8.37
C VAL A 10 -5.72 -2.20 -8.64
N LEU A 11 -4.94 -3.08 -9.26
CA LEU A 11 -3.55 -2.77 -9.60
C LEU A 11 -3.45 -1.64 -10.61
N LYS A 12 -4.31 -1.63 -11.64
CA LYS A 12 -4.34 -0.54 -12.62
C LYS A 12 -4.60 0.80 -11.96
N LYS A 13 -5.60 0.86 -11.08
CA LYS A 13 -5.95 2.08 -10.35
C LYS A 13 -4.80 2.53 -9.44
N THR A 14 -4.19 1.59 -8.72
CA THR A 14 -3.07 1.88 -7.82
C THR A 14 -1.89 2.48 -8.58
N ILE A 15 -1.48 1.85 -9.66
CA ILE A 15 -0.35 2.29 -10.48
C ILE A 15 -0.62 3.67 -11.08
N ALA A 16 -1.81 3.87 -11.66
CA ALA A 16 -2.20 5.15 -12.24
C ALA A 16 -2.15 6.27 -11.21
N LEU A 17 -2.61 6.00 -10.00
CA LEU A 17 -2.65 6.93 -8.89
C LEU A 17 -1.25 7.32 -8.43
N LEU A 18 -0.38 6.33 -8.23
CA LEU A 18 1.00 6.53 -7.77
C LEU A 18 1.88 7.21 -8.83
N ARG A 19 1.55 7.08 -10.10
CA ARG A 19 2.29 7.70 -11.20
C ARG A 19 1.80 9.10 -11.55
N ARG A 20 0.72 9.57 -10.94
CA ARG A 20 0.20 10.90 -11.22
C ARG A 20 1.26 11.95 -10.86
N GLU A 21 1.42 12.93 -11.74
CA GLU A 21 2.39 14.02 -11.58
C GLU A 21 3.86 13.58 -11.51
N MET A 22 4.19 12.49 -12.18
CA MET A 22 5.56 11.96 -12.24
C MET A 22 6.63 12.95 -12.68
N LYS A 23 6.23 14.05 -13.30
CA LYS A 23 7.19 15.07 -13.80
C LYS A 23 8.15 15.56 -12.72
N GLU A 24 7.75 15.49 -11.46
CA GLU A 24 8.54 15.98 -10.33
C GLU A 24 9.20 14.86 -9.54
N GLY A 25 8.93 13.58 -9.90
CA GLY A 25 9.56 12.44 -9.24
C GLY A 25 9.32 12.41 -7.75
N GLN A 26 8.06 12.51 -7.32
CA GLN A 26 7.70 12.57 -5.90
C GLN A 26 7.16 11.22 -5.41
N GLU A 27 7.53 10.87 -4.18
CA GLU A 27 6.95 9.71 -3.52
C GLU A 27 5.47 9.97 -3.22
N ARG A 28 4.66 8.94 -3.43
CA ARG A 28 3.22 8.99 -3.16
C ARG A 28 2.78 7.73 -2.46
N VAL A 29 1.63 7.84 -1.76
CA VAL A 29 1.01 6.69 -1.10
C VAL A 29 -0.43 6.54 -1.57
N ALA A 30 -0.86 5.29 -1.69
CA ALA A 30 -2.25 4.89 -1.88
C ALA A 30 -2.58 3.85 -0.81
N LEU A 31 -3.86 3.70 -0.49
CA LEU A 31 -4.32 2.72 0.49
C LEU A 31 -5.23 1.70 -0.17
N TRP A 32 -5.05 0.45 0.20
CA TRP A 32 -5.95 -0.63 -0.18
C TRP A 32 -6.91 -0.89 0.96
N LEU A 33 -8.20 -0.76 0.67
CA LEU A 33 -9.25 -0.94 1.66
C LEU A 33 -10.01 -2.24 1.42
N THR A 34 -10.39 -2.88 2.51
CA THR A 34 -11.21 -4.08 2.49
C THR A 34 -12.38 -3.92 3.47
N SER A 35 -13.34 -4.83 3.43
CA SER A 35 -14.48 -4.81 4.35
C SER A 35 -13.99 -4.87 5.81
N SER A 36 -14.67 -4.15 6.70
CA SER A 36 -14.41 -4.23 8.13
C SER A 36 -14.80 -5.60 8.71
N VAL A 37 -15.64 -6.35 8.00
CA VAL A 37 -15.94 -7.74 8.35
C VAL A 37 -14.75 -8.60 7.93
N VAL A 38 -14.09 -9.20 8.92
CA VAL A 38 -12.89 -10.00 8.68
C VAL A 38 -13.24 -11.26 7.88
N ARG A 39 -12.55 -11.45 6.76
CA ARG A 39 -12.68 -12.63 5.89
C ARG A 39 -11.29 -13.16 5.55
N SER A 40 -11.19 -14.44 5.31
CA SER A 40 -9.95 -15.09 4.93
C SER A 40 -10.20 -15.93 3.66
N PRO A 41 -9.66 -15.55 2.51
CA PRO A 41 -8.86 -14.35 2.24
C PRO A 41 -9.71 -13.08 2.19
N ALA A 42 -9.08 -11.94 2.48
CA ALA A 42 -9.71 -10.64 2.32
C ALA A 42 -9.57 -10.17 0.87
N THR A 43 -10.58 -9.45 0.36
CA THR A 43 -10.56 -8.90 -1.00
C THR A 43 -10.42 -7.38 -0.93
N ILE A 44 -9.53 -6.80 -1.72
CA ILE A 44 -9.42 -5.35 -1.84
C ILE A 44 -10.59 -4.82 -2.66
N VAL A 45 -11.35 -3.92 -2.06
CA VAL A 45 -12.58 -3.37 -2.64
C VAL A 45 -12.46 -1.91 -3.06
N GLU A 46 -11.42 -1.22 -2.59
CA GLU A 46 -11.22 0.20 -2.90
C GLU A 46 -9.74 0.56 -2.86
N VAL A 47 -9.33 1.42 -3.80
CA VAL A 47 -8.05 2.12 -3.75
C VAL A 47 -8.36 3.55 -3.32
N TYR A 48 -7.81 3.95 -2.18
CA TYR A 48 -8.06 5.27 -1.60
C TYR A 48 -6.79 6.11 -1.67
N GLU A 49 -6.93 7.35 -2.18
CA GLU A 49 -5.83 8.32 -2.17
C GLU A 49 -6.09 9.34 -1.07
N PRO A 50 -5.31 9.33 0.03
CA PRO A 50 -5.41 10.40 1.01
C PRO A 50 -4.78 11.67 0.45
N GLU A 51 -5.28 12.84 0.86
CA GLU A 51 -4.55 14.08 0.64
C GLU A 51 -3.23 13.99 1.38
N GLN A 52 -2.14 14.30 0.69
CA GLN A 52 -0.80 14.07 1.20
C GLN A 52 0.16 15.16 0.78
N VAL A 53 1.16 15.39 1.61
CA VAL A 53 2.33 16.20 1.27
C VAL A 53 3.36 15.25 0.68
N VAL A 54 3.80 15.51 -0.53
CA VAL A 54 4.72 14.64 -1.27
C VAL A 54 6.07 15.33 -1.49
N ASP A 55 7.13 14.53 -1.49
CA ASP A 55 8.48 15.00 -1.79
C ASP A 55 9.27 13.87 -2.47
N VAL A 56 10.51 14.15 -2.86
CA VAL A 56 11.36 13.21 -3.57
C VAL A 56 11.62 11.93 -2.75
N ASP A 57 11.77 12.07 -1.44
CA ASP A 57 12.17 10.97 -0.57
C ASP A 57 11.20 10.69 0.59
N TYR A 58 10.02 11.33 0.62
CA TYR A 58 9.01 11.03 1.63
C TYR A 58 7.61 11.48 1.20
N PHE A 59 6.61 10.95 1.89
CA PHE A 59 5.24 11.46 1.87
C PHE A 59 4.76 11.62 3.31
N ARG A 60 3.74 12.46 3.52
CA ARG A 60 3.15 12.68 4.84
C ARG A 60 1.66 12.98 4.70
N ILE A 61 0.88 12.45 5.64
CA ILE A 61 -0.58 12.67 5.68
C ILE A 61 -0.87 13.71 6.76
N PRO A 62 -1.38 14.91 6.40
CA PRO A 62 -1.76 15.91 7.40
C PRO A 62 -2.87 15.43 8.33
N PRO A 63 -2.96 15.96 9.57
CA PRO A 63 -4.01 15.54 10.51
C PRO A 63 -5.44 15.66 9.98
N ALA A 64 -5.74 16.71 9.21
CA ALA A 64 -7.07 16.87 8.61
C ALA A 64 -7.38 15.76 7.62
N SER A 65 -6.38 15.34 6.84
CA SER A 65 -6.52 14.24 5.88
C SER A 65 -6.71 12.90 6.60
N MET A 66 -6.06 12.71 7.74
CA MET A 66 -6.27 11.52 8.57
C MET A 66 -7.69 11.47 9.13
N ARG A 67 -8.25 12.61 9.54
CA ARG A 67 -9.65 12.68 10.00
C ARG A 67 -10.61 12.32 8.88
N THR A 68 -10.39 12.85 7.67
CA THR A 68 -11.19 12.52 6.49
C THR A 68 -11.13 11.03 6.18
N LEU A 69 -9.93 10.45 6.25
CA LEU A 69 -9.75 9.01 6.07
C LEU A 69 -10.55 8.20 7.10
N MET A 70 -10.44 8.56 8.38
CA MET A 70 -11.16 7.84 9.44
C MET A 70 -12.68 7.93 9.26
N ASP A 71 -13.20 9.08 8.86
CA ASP A 71 -14.63 9.25 8.56
C ASP A 71 -15.04 8.38 7.37
N HIS A 72 -14.23 8.32 6.34
CA HIS A 72 -14.47 7.47 5.17
C HIS A 72 -14.52 6.00 5.56
N LEU A 73 -13.56 5.53 6.37
CA LEU A 73 -13.53 4.15 6.83
C LEU A 73 -14.78 3.79 7.64
N ARG A 74 -15.21 4.67 8.54
CA ARG A 74 -16.42 4.43 9.34
C ARG A 74 -17.68 4.41 8.47
N SER A 75 -17.86 5.40 7.60
CA SER A 75 -19.08 5.52 6.80
C SER A 75 -19.21 4.39 5.77
N THR A 76 -18.11 3.87 5.26
CA THR A 76 -18.11 2.78 4.28
C THR A 76 -17.95 1.40 4.90
N ARG A 77 -17.70 1.33 6.21
CA ARG A 77 -17.43 0.08 6.94
C ARG A 77 -16.26 -0.67 6.31
N ARG A 78 -15.17 0.05 6.12
CA ARG A 78 -13.92 -0.49 5.55
C ARG A 78 -12.77 -0.30 6.51
N ARG A 79 -11.73 -1.09 6.31
CA ARG A 79 -10.47 -0.99 7.04
C ARG A 79 -9.30 -1.00 6.07
N ILE A 80 -8.16 -0.52 6.52
CA ILE A 80 -6.94 -0.48 5.70
C ILE A 80 -6.28 -1.86 5.77
N ALA A 81 -6.11 -2.49 4.60
CA ALA A 81 -5.38 -3.75 4.49
C ALA A 81 -3.90 -3.52 4.19
N ALA A 82 -3.59 -2.49 3.40
CA ALA A 82 -2.22 -2.19 2.99
C ALA A 82 -2.07 -0.72 2.65
N GLN A 83 -0.86 -0.21 2.83
CA GLN A 83 -0.41 1.03 2.23
C GLN A 83 0.58 0.70 1.12
N ILE A 84 0.52 1.44 0.00
CA ILE A 84 1.42 1.26 -1.12
C ILE A 84 2.07 2.60 -1.40
N HIS A 85 3.39 2.65 -1.38
CA HIS A 85 4.10 3.88 -1.72
C HIS A 85 5.25 3.64 -2.68
N THR A 86 5.78 4.71 -3.24
CA THR A 86 6.83 4.65 -4.24
C THR A 86 8.15 5.17 -3.67
N HIS A 87 9.25 4.66 -4.21
CA HIS A 87 10.62 5.14 -3.95
C HIS A 87 11.25 5.62 -5.25
N PRO A 88 12.22 6.55 -5.18
CA PRO A 88 12.91 7.02 -6.38
C PRO A 88 13.82 5.97 -7.02
N GLY A 89 14.47 5.15 -6.22
CA GLY A 89 15.35 4.09 -6.68
C GLY A 89 14.76 2.71 -6.44
N ARG A 90 15.58 1.80 -5.96
CA ARG A 90 15.12 0.44 -5.62
C ARG A 90 14.10 0.49 -4.48
N ALA A 91 13.21 -0.49 -4.45
CA ALA A 91 12.19 -0.59 -3.40
C ALA A 91 12.81 -1.15 -2.11
N TYR A 92 12.52 -0.47 -0.98
CA TYR A 92 12.84 -0.94 0.36
C TYR A 92 12.01 -0.13 1.36
N HIS A 93 11.90 -0.62 2.60
CA HIS A 93 11.18 0.09 3.67
C HIS A 93 12.22 0.84 4.52
N SER A 94 12.17 2.18 4.48
CA SER A 94 13.11 3.03 5.21
C SER A 94 12.64 3.31 6.63
N GLU A 95 13.52 3.91 7.45
CA GLU A 95 13.14 4.37 8.79
C GLU A 95 12.06 5.45 8.73
N VAL A 96 12.14 6.32 7.71
CA VAL A 96 11.13 7.37 7.49
C VAL A 96 9.78 6.73 7.14
N ASP A 97 9.78 5.68 6.32
CA ASP A 97 8.57 4.93 5.99
C ASP A 97 7.92 4.34 7.24
N ALA A 98 8.73 3.79 8.15
CA ALA A 98 8.24 3.25 9.41
C ALA A 98 7.66 4.34 10.30
N GLU A 99 8.30 5.51 10.36
CA GLU A 99 7.86 6.64 11.16
C GLU A 99 6.52 7.21 10.68
N TRP A 100 6.33 7.33 9.35
CA TRP A 100 5.13 7.91 8.75
C TRP A 100 4.11 6.87 8.28
N ALA A 101 4.26 5.62 8.68
CA ALA A 101 3.31 4.57 8.30
C ALA A 101 1.90 4.91 8.76
N ILE A 102 0.94 4.80 7.85
CA ILE A 102 -0.47 5.11 8.11
C ILE A 102 -1.11 3.96 8.88
N VAL A 103 -0.70 2.73 8.59
CA VAL A 103 -1.27 1.53 9.18
C VAL A 103 -0.21 0.81 10.01
N ARG A 104 -0.58 0.43 11.26
CA ARG A 104 0.36 -0.17 12.22
C ARG A 104 -0.29 -1.28 13.08
N HIS A 105 -1.29 -1.95 12.56
CA HIS A 105 -1.83 -3.12 13.26
C HIS A 105 -1.11 -4.37 12.78
N VAL A 106 -1.03 -5.38 13.64
CA VAL A 106 -0.38 -6.66 13.32
C VAL A 106 -1.02 -7.27 12.08
N GLY A 107 -0.20 -7.66 11.11
CA GLY A 107 -0.65 -8.22 9.85
C GLY A 107 -0.89 -7.18 8.76
N ALA A 108 -0.83 -5.88 9.07
CA ALA A 108 -0.93 -4.83 8.05
C ALA A 108 0.26 -4.89 7.10
N LEU A 109 0.03 -4.55 5.84
CA LEU A 109 1.06 -4.60 4.81
C LEU A 109 1.52 -3.19 4.41
N SER A 110 2.81 -3.06 4.16
CA SER A 110 3.41 -1.89 3.53
C SER A 110 4.10 -2.37 2.26
N LEU A 111 3.65 -1.89 1.12
CA LEU A 111 4.13 -2.29 -0.20
C LEU A 111 4.91 -1.12 -0.80
N VAL A 112 6.11 -1.39 -1.30
CA VAL A 112 6.99 -0.37 -1.86
C VAL A 112 7.28 -0.68 -3.31
N LEU A 113 7.04 0.29 -4.20
CA LEU A 113 7.34 0.16 -5.62
C LEU A 113 8.58 0.99 -5.98
N PRO A 114 9.47 0.43 -6.81
CA PRO A 114 10.69 1.14 -7.18
C PRO A 114 10.45 2.16 -8.29
N ARG A 115 11.39 3.08 -8.44
CA ARG A 115 11.47 4.02 -9.57
C ARG A 115 10.15 4.77 -9.81
N PHE A 116 9.50 5.23 -8.73
CA PHE A 116 8.21 5.94 -8.79
C PHE A 116 7.15 5.16 -9.58
N ALA A 117 7.20 3.82 -9.56
CA ALA A 117 6.33 2.93 -10.32
C ALA A 117 6.41 3.14 -11.85
N ALA A 118 7.49 3.74 -12.35
CA ALA A 118 7.63 4.08 -13.77
C ALA A 118 7.55 2.88 -14.69
N SER A 119 8.11 1.73 -14.28
CA SER A 119 8.11 0.49 -15.07
C SER A 119 7.13 -0.55 -14.53
N THR A 120 6.33 -0.21 -13.54
CA THR A 120 5.38 -1.15 -12.91
C THR A 120 4.11 -1.27 -13.75
N THR A 121 3.67 -2.50 -13.98
CA THR A 121 2.42 -2.84 -14.66
C THR A 121 1.65 -3.84 -13.80
N PRO A 122 0.34 -4.05 -14.03
CA PRO A 122 -0.38 -5.10 -13.32
C PRO A 122 0.25 -6.48 -13.48
N LYS A 123 0.85 -6.72 -14.65
CA LYS A 123 1.47 -8.01 -14.96
C LYS A 123 2.76 -8.26 -14.18
N ASN A 124 3.59 -7.23 -13.97
CA ASN A 124 4.87 -7.37 -13.27
C ASN A 124 4.85 -6.86 -11.83
N PHE A 125 3.68 -6.48 -11.32
CA PHE A 125 3.56 -5.89 -9.98
C PHE A 125 4.26 -6.73 -8.90
N LEU A 126 3.99 -8.03 -8.84
CA LEU A 126 4.59 -8.90 -7.81
C LEU A 126 6.09 -9.09 -7.98
N GLU A 127 6.63 -8.86 -9.18
CA GLU A 127 8.07 -8.91 -9.42
C GLU A 127 8.76 -7.60 -9.00
N GLU A 128 8.04 -6.48 -9.08
CA GLU A 128 8.58 -5.15 -8.77
C GLU A 128 8.46 -4.77 -7.30
N VAL A 129 7.37 -5.18 -6.63
CA VAL A 129 7.03 -4.72 -5.29
C VAL A 129 7.88 -5.40 -4.21
N MET A 130 8.22 -4.63 -3.16
CA MET A 130 8.74 -5.19 -1.92
C MET A 130 7.61 -5.16 -0.89
N THR A 131 7.34 -6.29 -0.27
CA THR A 131 6.23 -6.46 0.69
C THR A 131 6.77 -6.59 2.10
N TYR A 132 6.24 -5.75 3.00
CA TYR A 132 6.57 -5.78 4.42
C TYR A 132 5.29 -5.95 5.23
N GLU A 133 5.40 -6.66 6.34
CA GLU A 133 4.29 -6.92 7.24
C GLU A 133 4.62 -6.43 8.64
N TYR A 134 3.66 -5.76 9.30
CA TYR A 134 3.82 -5.30 10.66
C TYR A 134 3.70 -6.47 11.62
N SER A 135 4.74 -6.69 12.44
CA SER A 135 4.82 -7.83 13.35
C SER A 135 4.30 -7.50 14.74
N HIS A 136 4.15 -8.54 15.57
CA HIS A 136 3.80 -8.40 17.00
C HIS A 136 4.82 -7.56 17.78
N ASP A 137 6.07 -7.53 17.31
CA ASP A 137 7.15 -6.78 17.95
C ASP A 137 7.20 -5.31 17.53
N GLY A 138 6.26 -4.86 16.69
CA GLY A 138 6.24 -3.50 16.19
C GLY A 138 7.27 -3.21 15.10
N GLU A 139 7.70 -4.25 14.41
CA GLU A 139 8.69 -4.17 13.35
C GLU A 139 8.06 -4.48 11.99
N TRP A 140 8.57 -3.84 10.94
CA TRP A 140 8.20 -4.16 9.56
C TRP A 140 9.13 -5.26 9.03
N GLU A 141 8.56 -6.43 8.75
CA GLU A 141 9.30 -7.60 8.30
C GLU A 141 9.05 -7.88 6.82
N HIS A 142 10.13 -8.12 6.06
CA HIS A 142 10.03 -8.47 4.65
C HIS A 142 9.32 -9.82 4.48
N ARG A 143 8.40 -9.88 3.50
CA ARG A 143 7.63 -11.09 3.16
C ARG A 143 7.80 -11.44 1.68
N PRO A 144 7.75 -12.74 1.33
CA PRO A 144 7.84 -13.16 -0.06
C PRO A 144 6.59 -12.75 -0.85
N ASN A 145 6.77 -12.55 -2.16
CA ASN A 145 5.68 -12.19 -3.06
C ASN A 145 5.09 -13.41 -3.78
N PHE A 146 5.76 -14.57 -3.69
CA PHE A 146 5.35 -15.79 -4.39
C PHE A 146 5.36 -16.97 -3.42
N GLY A 147 4.60 -18.01 -3.77
CA GLY A 147 4.55 -19.24 -3.00
C GLY A 147 3.46 -19.24 -1.93
N ALA A 148 3.53 -20.23 -1.05
CA ALA A 148 2.49 -20.46 -0.05
C ALA A 148 2.39 -19.34 1.00
N ASP A 149 3.51 -18.64 1.27
CA ASP A 149 3.57 -17.60 2.29
C ASP A 149 3.35 -16.19 1.71
N ALA A 150 3.05 -16.07 0.42
CA ALA A 150 2.76 -14.78 -0.20
C ALA A 150 1.50 -14.17 0.41
N ARG A 151 1.59 -12.88 0.80
CA ARG A 151 0.48 -12.17 1.43
C ARG A 151 -0.44 -11.52 0.41
N VAL A 152 0.04 -11.19 -0.78
CA VAL A 152 -0.76 -10.59 -1.85
C VAL A 152 -0.88 -11.57 -2.99
N LYS A 153 -2.12 -11.82 -3.43
CA LYS A 153 -2.42 -12.66 -4.59
C LYS A 153 -3.22 -11.85 -5.60
N VAL A 154 -2.73 -11.85 -6.83
CA VAL A 154 -3.38 -11.12 -7.92
C VAL A 154 -4.41 -12.02 -8.59
N THR A 155 -5.63 -11.49 -8.74
CA THR A 155 -6.72 -12.15 -9.46
C THR A 155 -6.98 -11.45 -10.79
N SER A 156 -7.65 -12.12 -11.69
CA SER A 156 -7.96 -11.55 -13.02
C SER A 156 -9.02 -10.45 -12.98
#